data_6b70c899c2b199fe6f728e58ea1f24a2
#
_entry.id   6b70c899c2b199fe6f728e58ea1f24a2
#
_cell.length_a   1.000
_cell.length_b   1.000
_cell.length_c   1.000
_cell.angle_alpha   90.00
_cell.angle_beta   90.00
_cell.angle_gamma   90.00
#
_symmetry.space_group_name_H-M   'P 1'
#
loop_
_entity.id
_entity.type
_entity.pdbx_description
1 polymer ?
#
loop_
_entity_poly.entity_id
_entity_poly.type
_entity_poly.pdbx_seq_one_letter_code
_entity_poly.pdbx_strand_id
1 'polypeptide(L)'
;MQTASLLKNTVRFLTVASLAGLSNAAFAEGAAAAKSEVTWKQIGEAPGVVAMAAVGKNLFAITSAKKLQVCEPATTPLVWKEVGDGPGGNVVAMGVSDGKLFASTDARSAGRLAVRDAVTTAATWQDQGHAWCLTGMAGASGKMYAIVDTKDVGAEATIMVRENAGTATANAGRGLDGIPWNGVDRRPPVGALAITELGGKYYVATKEDALFVGNPTKPDVKWTQIGDAAGVTILAGADGKLFAATKSGKLLMCTPK
;
A
#
# COMPACT_ATOMS: atom_id res chain seq x y z
N MET A 1 -39.20 57.14 41.65
CA MET A 1 -40.13 57.08 40.55
C MET A 1 -39.36 57.14 39.25
N GLN A 2 -39.11 56.07 38.60
CA GLN A 2 -38.55 56.01 37.26
C GLN A 2 -39.26 54.87 36.52
N THR A 3 -39.93 55.24 35.45
CA THR A 3 -40.76 54.43 34.58
C THR A 3 -39.88 53.67 33.60
N ALA A 4 -40.01 52.34 33.60
CA ALA A 4 -39.37 51.44 32.66
C ALA A 4 -40.16 51.41 31.34
N SER A 5 -39.48 51.69 30.22
CA SER A 5 -39.99 51.59 28.86
C SER A 5 -39.76 50.19 28.32
N LEU A 6 -40.84 49.50 27.96
CA LEU A 6 -40.79 48.18 27.26
C LEU A 6 -40.57 48.44 25.78
N LEU A 7 -39.42 48.00 25.27
CA LEU A 7 -39.18 47.84 23.83
C LEU A 7 -39.72 46.47 23.36
N LYS A 8 -40.74 46.51 22.53
CA LYS A 8 -41.25 45.35 21.80
C LYS A 8 -40.36 45.08 20.60
N ASN A 9 -39.57 44.02 20.65
CA ASN A 9 -38.86 43.48 19.48
C ASN A 9 -39.79 42.60 18.65
N THR A 10 -40.17 43.11 17.50
CA THR A 10 -40.93 42.39 16.46
C THR A 10 -39.96 41.54 15.66
N VAL A 11 -39.93 40.21 15.90
CA VAL A 11 -39.18 39.28 15.09
C VAL A 11 -39.96 39.02 13.79
N ARG A 12 -39.43 39.49 12.69
CA ARG A 12 -39.93 39.17 11.35
C ARG A 12 -39.34 37.79 10.95
N PHE A 13 -40.19 36.77 10.84
CA PHE A 13 -39.85 35.53 10.19
C PHE A 13 -39.69 35.77 8.69
N LEU A 14 -38.46 35.62 8.20
CA LEU A 14 -38.21 35.45 6.77
C LEU A 14 -38.46 33.98 6.41
N THR A 15 -39.49 33.76 5.63
CA THR A 15 -39.77 32.46 5.02
C THR A 15 -38.76 32.25 3.88
N VAL A 16 -37.77 31.40 4.09
CA VAL A 16 -36.88 30.95 3.01
C VAL A 16 -37.61 29.88 2.22
N ALA A 17 -38.02 30.22 1.04
CA ALA A 17 -38.56 29.29 0.07
C ALA A 17 -37.44 28.30 -0.31
N SER A 18 -37.64 27.00 -0.01
CA SER A 18 -36.81 25.91 -0.43
C SER A 18 -36.90 25.73 -1.95
N LEU A 19 -35.85 26.09 -2.68
CA LEU A 19 -35.60 25.57 -4.02
C LEU A 19 -35.04 24.16 -3.88
N ALA A 20 -35.93 23.21 -3.69
CA ALA A 20 -35.63 21.81 -3.94
C ALA A 20 -35.81 21.55 -5.44
N GLY A 21 -34.79 21.17 -6.12
CA GLY A 21 -34.93 20.69 -7.50
C GLY A 21 -33.82 21.11 -8.45
N LEU A 22 -32.57 20.79 -8.15
CA LEU A 22 -31.59 20.54 -9.20
C LEU A 22 -31.00 19.16 -8.93
N SER A 23 -31.52 18.21 -9.69
CA SER A 23 -31.11 16.83 -9.75
C SER A 23 -29.61 16.72 -10.03
N ASN A 24 -28.85 16.16 -9.08
CA ASN A 24 -27.53 15.59 -9.32
C ASN A 24 -27.62 14.31 -10.18
N ALA A 25 -28.15 14.44 -11.38
CA ALA A 25 -28.28 13.37 -12.35
C ALA A 25 -27.37 13.59 -13.56
N ALA A 26 -26.10 13.95 -13.32
CA ALA A 26 -25.16 14.16 -14.42
C ALA A 26 -23.73 13.69 -14.15
N PHE A 27 -23.52 12.68 -13.30
CA PHE A 27 -22.21 12.02 -13.17
C PHE A 27 -22.28 10.49 -13.19
N ALA A 28 -23.32 9.95 -13.80
CA ALA A 28 -23.39 8.52 -14.14
C ALA A 28 -23.27 8.31 -15.64
N GLU A 29 -22.40 9.07 -16.31
CA GLU A 29 -22.13 8.83 -17.72
C GLU A 29 -20.91 7.90 -17.83
N GLY A 30 -21.25 6.60 -18.02
CA GLY A 30 -20.46 5.72 -18.86
C GLY A 30 -19.01 5.47 -18.45
N ALA A 31 -18.73 4.97 -17.25
CA ALA A 31 -17.61 4.06 -17.12
C ALA A 31 -17.98 2.78 -17.89
N ALA A 32 -17.82 2.81 -19.22
CA ALA A 32 -17.73 1.60 -20.00
C ALA A 32 -16.70 0.73 -19.29
N ALA A 33 -17.12 -0.46 -18.81
CA ALA A 33 -16.24 -1.41 -18.13
C ALA A 33 -15.02 -1.58 -19.03
N ALA A 34 -13.90 -0.94 -18.64
CA ALA A 34 -12.65 -1.07 -19.35
C ALA A 34 -12.39 -2.57 -19.42
N LYS A 35 -12.26 -3.10 -20.65
CA LYS A 35 -11.93 -4.51 -20.84
C LYS A 35 -10.74 -4.80 -19.94
N SER A 36 -10.90 -5.71 -18.99
CA SER A 36 -9.83 -6.09 -18.08
C SER A 36 -8.60 -6.49 -18.91
N GLU A 37 -7.55 -5.67 -18.85
CA GLU A 37 -6.27 -5.96 -19.51
C GLU A 37 -5.47 -7.01 -18.72
N VAL A 38 -6.01 -7.41 -17.57
CA VAL A 38 -5.36 -8.31 -16.62
C VAL A 38 -6.25 -9.52 -16.36
N THR A 39 -5.66 -10.69 -16.53
CA THR A 39 -6.29 -11.97 -16.17
C THR A 39 -5.42 -12.68 -15.14
N TRP A 40 -5.97 -12.86 -13.94
CA TRP A 40 -5.32 -13.58 -12.87
C TRP A 40 -5.45 -15.09 -13.05
N LYS A 41 -4.35 -15.81 -12.87
CA LYS A 41 -4.28 -17.26 -12.82
C LYS A 41 -3.84 -17.69 -11.44
N GLN A 42 -4.56 -18.59 -10.78
CA GLN A 42 -4.09 -19.22 -9.55
C GLN A 42 -2.92 -20.15 -9.89
N ILE A 43 -1.81 -19.99 -9.18
CA ILE A 43 -0.58 -20.78 -9.36
C ILE A 43 -0.24 -21.62 -8.12
N GLY A 44 -0.92 -21.40 -7.01
CA GLY A 44 -0.70 -22.10 -5.77
C GLY A 44 -1.47 -21.50 -4.60
N GLU A 45 -1.02 -21.86 -3.41
CA GLU A 45 -1.56 -21.38 -2.14
C GLU A 45 -0.50 -20.52 -1.44
N ALA A 46 -0.98 -19.54 -0.66
CA ALA A 46 -0.17 -18.65 0.17
C ALA A 46 -0.78 -18.55 1.59
N PRO A 47 -0.91 -19.68 2.32
CA PRO A 47 -1.64 -19.72 3.57
C PRO A 47 -0.94 -18.87 4.63
N GLY A 48 -1.70 -18.00 5.29
CA GLY A 48 -1.20 -17.15 6.36
C GLY A 48 -0.19 -16.09 5.94
N VAL A 49 0.04 -15.87 4.64
CA VAL A 49 0.90 -14.78 4.15
C VAL A 49 0.27 -13.44 4.50
N VAL A 50 1.04 -12.59 5.17
CA VAL A 50 0.63 -11.23 5.60
C VAL A 50 1.34 -10.15 4.82
N ALA A 51 2.51 -10.43 4.25
CA ALA A 51 3.25 -9.53 3.39
C ALA A 51 4.11 -10.31 2.41
N MET A 52 4.35 -9.77 1.22
CA MET A 52 5.11 -10.43 0.16
C MET A 52 5.88 -9.42 -0.67
N ALA A 53 7.07 -9.81 -1.12
CA ALA A 53 7.90 -9.04 -2.03
C ALA A 53 8.68 -9.98 -2.95
N ALA A 54 9.17 -9.48 -4.08
CA ALA A 54 9.90 -10.30 -5.04
C ALA A 54 11.33 -9.80 -5.23
N VAL A 55 12.30 -10.72 -5.25
CA VAL A 55 13.71 -10.45 -5.55
C VAL A 55 14.18 -11.42 -6.63
N GLY A 56 14.54 -10.89 -7.80
CA GLY A 56 14.83 -11.74 -8.96
C GLY A 56 13.62 -12.62 -9.28
N LYS A 57 13.86 -13.92 -9.39
CA LYS A 57 12.82 -14.91 -9.66
C LYS A 57 12.10 -15.46 -8.43
N ASN A 58 12.48 -15.02 -7.24
CA ASN A 58 11.95 -15.55 -5.98
C ASN A 58 10.89 -14.63 -5.39
N LEU A 59 9.83 -15.21 -4.84
CA LEU A 59 8.89 -14.54 -3.95
C LEU A 59 9.28 -14.82 -2.51
N PHE A 60 9.39 -13.77 -1.72
CA PHE A 60 9.56 -13.80 -0.28
C PHE A 60 8.26 -13.41 0.39
N ALA A 61 7.87 -14.15 1.41
CA ALA A 61 6.65 -13.89 2.16
C ALA A 61 6.90 -13.97 3.66
N ILE A 62 6.27 -13.08 4.41
CA ILE A 62 6.16 -13.21 5.86
C ILE A 62 4.76 -13.73 6.19
N THR A 63 4.72 -14.73 7.06
CA THR A 63 3.47 -15.34 7.49
C THR A 63 2.97 -14.76 8.81
N SER A 64 1.70 -15.00 9.14
CA SER A 64 1.11 -14.67 10.45
C SER A 64 1.82 -15.37 11.62
N ALA A 65 2.50 -16.50 11.36
CA ALA A 65 3.39 -17.16 12.32
C ALA A 65 4.76 -16.47 12.44
N LYS A 66 4.95 -15.30 11.81
CA LYS A 66 6.19 -14.51 11.81
C LYS A 66 7.39 -15.23 11.19
N LYS A 67 7.15 -16.13 10.26
CA LYS A 67 8.19 -16.83 9.53
C LYS A 67 8.41 -16.17 8.16
N LEU A 68 9.68 -16.05 7.78
CA LEU A 68 10.06 -15.67 6.42
C LEU A 68 10.17 -16.93 5.58
N GLN A 69 9.46 -16.93 4.48
CA GLN A 69 9.45 -18.04 3.52
C GLN A 69 9.85 -17.53 2.14
N VAL A 70 10.34 -18.42 1.31
CA VAL A 70 10.67 -18.17 -0.09
C VAL A 70 10.09 -19.27 -0.98
N CYS A 71 9.62 -18.89 -2.16
CA CYS A 71 9.31 -19.83 -3.23
C CYS A 71 9.78 -19.28 -4.58
N GLU A 72 9.97 -20.18 -5.54
CA GLU A 72 10.17 -19.85 -6.95
C GLU A 72 8.86 -20.13 -7.70
N PRO A 73 8.13 -19.10 -8.16
CA PRO A 73 6.78 -19.28 -8.73
C PRO A 73 6.76 -20.07 -10.05
N ALA A 74 7.90 -20.24 -10.70
CA ALA A 74 8.03 -21.05 -11.92
C ALA A 74 8.08 -22.55 -11.64
N THR A 75 8.27 -22.97 -10.38
CA THR A 75 8.36 -24.40 -10.03
C THR A 75 6.98 -25.03 -9.90
N THR A 76 6.88 -26.31 -10.29
CA THR A 76 5.65 -27.10 -10.12
C THR A 76 5.99 -28.44 -9.48
N PRO A 77 5.43 -28.78 -8.32
CA PRO A 77 4.52 -27.96 -7.51
C PRO A 77 5.22 -26.76 -6.88
N LEU A 78 4.45 -25.68 -6.63
CA LEU A 78 4.93 -24.52 -5.90
C LEU A 78 5.10 -24.90 -4.41
N VAL A 79 6.30 -24.69 -3.87
CA VAL A 79 6.62 -25.03 -2.47
C VAL A 79 7.23 -23.81 -1.78
N TRP A 80 6.63 -23.40 -0.67
CA TRP A 80 7.20 -22.41 0.23
C TRP A 80 8.23 -23.07 1.15
N LYS A 81 9.44 -22.51 1.20
CA LYS A 81 10.54 -22.95 2.07
C LYS A 81 10.80 -21.89 3.12
N GLU A 82 10.81 -22.27 4.39
CA GLU A 82 11.21 -21.38 5.48
C GLU A 82 12.71 -21.06 5.38
N VAL A 83 13.05 -19.78 5.49
CA VAL A 83 14.42 -19.25 5.41
C VAL A 83 14.80 -18.36 6.60
N GLY A 84 13.98 -18.35 7.62
CA GLY A 84 14.23 -17.67 8.88
C GLY A 84 12.99 -17.04 9.49
N ASP A 85 13.22 -16.19 10.48
CA ASP A 85 12.17 -15.45 11.16
C ASP A 85 11.91 -14.10 10.47
N GLY A 86 10.71 -13.58 10.65
CA GLY A 86 10.35 -12.21 10.31
C GLY A 86 11.00 -11.20 11.26
N PRO A 87 10.80 -9.89 11.02
CA PRO A 87 11.47 -8.82 11.80
C PRO A 87 10.94 -8.65 13.23
N GLY A 88 10.07 -9.51 13.69
CA GLY A 88 9.30 -9.31 14.92
C GLY A 88 8.08 -8.41 14.70
N GLY A 89 7.23 -8.27 15.72
CA GLY A 89 5.99 -7.49 15.62
C GLY A 89 4.96 -8.07 14.64
N ASN A 90 3.96 -7.27 14.28
CA ASN A 90 2.97 -7.62 13.28
C ASN A 90 3.37 -6.95 11.96
N VAL A 91 3.84 -7.74 11.02
CA VAL A 91 4.23 -7.21 9.70
C VAL A 91 2.97 -6.84 8.91
N VAL A 92 2.98 -5.67 8.29
CA VAL A 92 1.86 -5.13 7.52
C VAL A 92 2.20 -4.87 6.06
N ALA A 93 3.48 -4.67 5.73
CA ALA A 93 3.92 -4.47 4.36
C ALA A 93 5.35 -4.97 4.15
N MET A 94 5.65 -5.40 2.94
CA MET A 94 6.99 -5.69 2.45
C MET A 94 7.27 -5.00 1.13
N GLY A 95 8.52 -4.64 0.91
CA GLY A 95 9.03 -4.12 -0.35
C GLY A 95 10.46 -4.55 -0.58
N VAL A 96 10.98 -4.26 -1.77
CA VAL A 96 12.37 -4.57 -2.15
C VAL A 96 13.01 -3.32 -2.73
N SER A 97 14.24 -3.03 -2.34
CA SER A 97 15.10 -2.07 -3.01
C SER A 97 16.54 -2.57 -2.95
N ASP A 98 17.27 -2.48 -4.06
CA ASP A 98 18.68 -2.87 -4.18
C ASP A 98 18.99 -4.27 -3.63
N GLY A 99 18.12 -5.24 -3.93
CA GLY A 99 18.27 -6.63 -3.51
C GLY A 99 18.02 -6.88 -2.03
N LYS A 100 17.58 -5.88 -1.27
CA LYS A 100 17.23 -6.00 0.14
C LYS A 100 15.74 -6.06 0.35
N LEU A 101 15.31 -6.89 1.31
CA LEU A 101 13.94 -6.94 1.79
C LEU A 101 13.72 -5.89 2.87
N PHE A 102 12.66 -5.16 2.73
CA PHE A 102 12.15 -4.22 3.73
C PHE A 102 10.83 -4.73 4.24
N ALA A 103 10.61 -4.65 5.54
CA ALA A 103 9.34 -4.99 6.16
C ALA A 103 8.93 -3.90 7.16
N SER A 104 7.70 -3.45 7.06
CA SER A 104 7.09 -2.56 8.04
C SER A 104 6.32 -3.37 9.05
N THR A 105 6.52 -3.07 10.32
CA THR A 105 5.80 -3.70 11.42
C THR A 105 4.86 -2.70 12.05
N ASP A 106 3.71 -3.16 12.47
CA ASP A 106 2.64 -2.44 13.17
C ASP A 106 2.23 -1.09 12.53
N ALA A 107 1.03 -1.05 12.03
CA ALA A 107 0.54 0.06 11.21
C ALA A 107 0.21 1.34 12.00
N ARG A 108 0.26 1.34 13.35
CA ARG A 108 -0.23 2.46 14.15
C ARG A 108 0.89 3.34 14.70
N SER A 109 0.94 3.67 15.92
CA SER A 109 1.84 4.71 16.45
C SER A 109 3.30 4.31 16.68
N ALA A 110 3.63 3.03 16.58
CA ALA A 110 4.96 2.49 16.88
C ALA A 110 5.57 1.65 15.74
N GLY A 111 5.06 1.80 14.53
CA GLY A 111 5.54 1.05 13.37
C GLY A 111 7.03 1.24 13.12
N ARG A 112 7.73 0.15 12.83
CA ARG A 112 9.17 0.12 12.56
C ARG A 112 9.41 -0.38 11.14
N LEU A 113 10.43 0.15 10.51
CA LEU A 113 10.97 -0.38 9.27
C LEU A 113 12.18 -1.25 9.60
N ALA A 114 12.17 -2.47 9.13
CA ALA A 114 13.29 -3.38 9.23
C ALA A 114 13.80 -3.75 7.83
N VAL A 115 15.11 -3.97 7.71
CA VAL A 115 15.77 -4.37 6.46
C VAL A 115 16.63 -5.61 6.67
N ARG A 116 16.71 -6.46 5.66
CA ARG A 116 17.68 -7.57 5.58
C ARG A 116 18.08 -7.85 4.14
N ASP A 117 19.21 -8.50 3.95
CA ASP A 117 19.58 -9.03 2.65
C ASP A 117 18.68 -10.21 2.26
N ALA A 118 18.21 -10.22 1.02
CA ALA A 118 17.35 -11.29 0.52
C ALA A 118 18.09 -12.61 0.28
N VAL A 119 19.38 -12.51 -0.05
CA VAL A 119 20.15 -13.64 -0.60
C VAL A 119 20.77 -14.54 0.47
N THR A 120 20.98 -14.04 1.69
CA THR A 120 21.66 -14.79 2.75
C THR A 120 20.68 -15.33 3.78
N THR A 121 20.65 -16.67 3.97
CA THR A 121 19.82 -17.30 4.99
C THR A 121 20.22 -16.92 6.42
N ALA A 122 21.49 -16.53 6.63
CA ALA A 122 21.99 -16.06 7.93
C ALA A 122 21.74 -14.57 8.19
N ALA A 123 21.14 -13.83 7.25
CA ALA A 123 20.87 -12.39 7.43
C ALA A 123 19.85 -12.15 8.55
N THR A 124 20.16 -11.22 9.42
CA THR A 124 19.25 -10.73 10.46
C THR A 124 18.57 -9.45 10.02
N TRP A 125 17.37 -9.22 10.55
CA TRP A 125 16.68 -7.96 10.34
C TRP A 125 17.34 -6.84 11.14
N GLN A 126 17.61 -5.73 10.48
CA GLN A 126 18.18 -4.52 11.06
C GLN A 126 17.11 -3.43 11.10
N ASP A 127 16.98 -2.77 12.23
CA ASP A 127 16.05 -1.66 12.40
C ASP A 127 16.50 -0.43 11.60
N GLN A 128 15.58 0.16 10.87
CA GLN A 128 15.77 1.35 10.03
C GLN A 128 14.94 2.55 10.50
N GLY A 129 14.38 2.49 11.71
CA GLY A 129 13.58 3.57 12.29
C GLY A 129 12.09 3.44 12.05
N HIS A 130 11.38 4.57 12.10
CA HIS A 130 9.92 4.59 12.07
C HIS A 130 9.32 4.34 10.66
N ALA A 131 8.20 3.64 10.65
CA ALA A 131 7.41 3.31 9.45
C ALA A 131 5.92 3.18 9.79
N TRP A 132 5.35 4.20 10.43
CA TRP A 132 3.96 4.16 10.92
C TRP A 132 2.94 4.40 9.81
N CYS A 133 1.80 3.76 9.98
CA CYS A 133 0.64 3.85 9.07
C CYS A 133 0.91 3.36 7.64
N LEU A 134 1.97 2.55 7.41
CA LEU A 134 2.20 1.98 6.08
C LEU A 134 1.25 0.81 5.83
N THR A 135 0.62 0.79 4.65
CA THR A 135 -0.25 -0.31 4.21
C THR A 135 0.33 -1.09 3.02
N GLY A 136 1.27 -0.50 2.30
CA GLY A 136 1.95 -1.15 1.19
C GLY A 136 3.28 -0.47 0.91
N MET A 137 4.25 -1.23 0.39
CA MET A 137 5.58 -0.74 0.02
C MET A 137 6.04 -1.29 -1.32
N ALA A 138 6.72 -0.44 -2.10
CA ALA A 138 7.36 -0.81 -3.35
C ALA A 138 8.69 -0.06 -3.49
N GLY A 139 9.76 -0.75 -3.84
CA GLY A 139 11.07 -0.14 -4.03
C GLY A 139 11.49 -0.12 -5.49
N ALA A 140 12.17 0.94 -5.89
CA ALA A 140 12.81 1.06 -7.18
C ALA A 140 14.00 2.02 -7.12
N SER A 141 15.11 1.66 -7.74
CA SER A 141 16.29 2.53 -7.92
C SER A 141 16.77 3.19 -6.62
N GLY A 142 16.92 2.40 -5.56
CA GLY A 142 17.40 2.87 -4.25
C GLY A 142 16.37 3.63 -3.42
N LYS A 143 15.15 3.80 -3.93
CA LYS A 143 14.04 4.48 -3.23
C LYS A 143 12.99 3.48 -2.78
N MET A 144 12.32 3.79 -1.68
CA MET A 144 11.15 3.05 -1.22
C MET A 144 9.93 3.96 -1.27
N TYR A 145 8.91 3.55 -1.98
CA TYR A 145 7.59 4.19 -2.01
C TYR A 145 6.65 3.44 -1.08
N ALA A 146 5.85 4.15 -0.32
CA ALA A 146 4.89 3.53 0.58
C ALA A 146 3.54 4.24 0.52
N ILE A 147 2.48 3.47 0.62
CA ILE A 147 1.13 3.98 0.87
C ILE A 147 0.99 4.16 2.38
N VAL A 148 0.66 5.37 2.79
CA VAL A 148 0.38 5.73 4.18
C VAL A 148 -1.11 5.97 4.34
N ASP A 149 -1.78 5.17 5.17
CA ASP A 149 -3.19 5.37 5.52
C ASP A 149 -3.26 6.30 6.74
N THR A 150 -3.70 7.52 6.49
CA THR A 150 -3.80 8.58 7.50
C THR A 150 -5.23 8.79 7.98
N LYS A 151 -6.13 7.83 7.77
CA LYS A 151 -7.55 7.94 8.17
C LYS A 151 -7.74 8.23 9.66
N ASP A 152 -6.86 7.68 10.49
CA ASP A 152 -6.91 7.92 11.94
C ASP A 152 -6.64 9.38 12.33
N VAL A 153 -6.07 10.18 11.42
CA VAL A 153 -5.82 11.61 11.60
C VAL A 153 -6.67 12.48 10.66
N GLY A 154 -7.68 11.90 10.02
CA GLY A 154 -8.66 12.61 9.19
C GLY A 154 -8.14 13.03 7.81
N ALA A 155 -7.01 12.50 7.35
CA ALA A 155 -6.45 12.77 6.04
C ALA A 155 -6.66 11.60 5.08
N GLU A 156 -6.62 11.88 3.77
CA GLU A 156 -6.64 10.85 2.73
C GLU A 156 -5.28 10.13 2.68
N ALA A 157 -5.29 8.87 2.21
CA ALA A 157 -4.06 8.14 1.97
C ALA A 157 -3.12 8.92 1.02
N THR A 158 -1.84 8.87 1.29
CA THR A 158 -0.81 9.51 0.47
C THR A 158 0.31 8.53 0.14
N ILE A 159 1.08 8.83 -0.91
CA ILE A 159 2.32 8.10 -1.18
C ILE A 159 3.47 8.91 -0.58
N MET A 160 4.29 8.23 0.20
CA MET A 160 5.54 8.75 0.71
C MET A 160 6.73 8.08 0.05
N VAL A 161 7.84 8.78 -0.04
CA VAL A 161 9.10 8.26 -0.56
C VAL A 161 10.19 8.38 0.50
N ARG A 162 10.97 7.33 0.61
CA ARG A 162 12.22 7.30 1.36
C ARG A 162 13.37 7.15 0.38
N GLU A 163 14.25 8.14 0.33
CA GLU A 163 15.47 8.11 -0.46
C GLU A 163 16.51 7.20 0.22
N ASN A 164 17.44 6.65 -0.57
CA ASN A 164 18.54 5.81 -0.06
C ASN A 164 18.05 4.69 0.88
N ALA A 165 17.03 3.96 0.46
CA ALA A 165 16.34 2.95 1.27
C ALA A 165 17.31 1.92 1.88
N GLY A 166 18.36 1.55 1.16
CA GLY A 166 19.34 0.54 1.60
C GLY A 166 20.40 1.02 2.60
N THR A 167 20.46 2.31 2.91
CA THR A 167 21.46 2.85 3.82
C THR A 167 20.98 2.75 5.26
N ALA A 168 21.71 2.00 6.09
CA ALA A 168 21.50 2.00 7.55
C ALA A 168 21.87 3.37 8.11
N THR A 169 20.98 3.97 8.90
CA THR A 169 21.32 5.20 9.62
C THR A 169 21.86 4.84 10.99
N ALA A 170 23.00 5.40 11.35
CA ALA A 170 23.67 5.16 12.63
C ALA A 170 22.79 5.50 13.86
N ASN A 171 21.68 6.19 13.66
CA ASN A 171 20.76 6.66 14.71
C ASN A 171 19.37 6.00 14.66
N ALA A 172 19.23 4.84 14.04
CA ALA A 172 17.94 4.15 13.90
C ALA A 172 17.22 3.81 15.23
N GLY A 173 17.85 4.05 16.36
CA GLY A 173 17.33 3.69 17.69
C GLY A 173 16.69 4.83 18.50
N ARG A 174 16.76 6.09 18.05
CA ARG A 174 16.25 7.22 18.84
C ARG A 174 15.34 8.10 18.02
N GLY A 175 14.04 7.78 18.02
CA GLY A 175 12.92 8.67 17.54
C GLY A 175 13.24 9.37 16.23
N LEU A 176 12.56 10.03 15.59
CA LEU A 176 12.58 10.82 14.33
C LEU A 176 13.89 10.95 13.48
N ASP A 177 15.03 10.37 13.90
CA ASP A 177 16.38 10.60 13.33
C ASP A 177 16.77 9.63 12.20
N GLY A 178 15.82 8.77 11.74
CA GLY A 178 16.02 7.95 10.55
C GLY A 178 15.94 8.77 9.27
N ILE A 179 16.29 8.17 8.11
CA ILE A 179 16.03 8.79 6.81
C ILE A 179 14.55 9.11 6.72
N PRO A 180 14.16 10.37 6.57
CA PRO A 180 12.75 10.74 6.65
C PRO A 180 11.97 10.18 5.46
N TRP A 181 10.72 9.86 5.72
CA TRP A 181 9.73 9.68 4.68
C TRP A 181 9.26 11.07 4.22
N ASN A 182 9.43 11.37 2.96
CA ASN A 182 8.98 12.62 2.37
C ASN A 182 7.64 12.40 1.67
N GLY A 183 6.67 13.24 1.98
CA GLY A 183 5.41 13.27 1.24
C GLY A 183 5.69 13.68 -0.20
N VAL A 184 5.26 12.89 -1.14
CA VAL A 184 5.25 13.25 -2.55
C VAL A 184 3.82 13.60 -2.92
N ASP A 185 3.23 14.63 -2.49
CA ASP A 185 1.85 15.11 -2.74
C ASP A 185 1.11 14.36 -3.89
N ARG A 186 1.01 13.05 -3.73
CA ARG A 186 0.51 12.12 -4.75
C ARG A 186 -0.45 11.16 -4.09
N ARG A 187 -1.68 11.27 -4.52
CA ARG A 187 -2.75 10.43 -4.00
C ARG A 187 -2.75 9.09 -4.72
N PRO A 188 -2.67 7.97 -3.98
CA PRO A 188 -2.97 6.68 -4.57
C PRO A 188 -4.45 6.60 -4.95
N PRO A 189 -4.87 5.60 -5.73
CA PRO A 189 -6.29 5.31 -5.91
C PRO A 189 -7.02 5.17 -4.57
N VAL A 190 -8.28 5.59 -4.52
CA VAL A 190 -9.11 5.45 -3.32
C VAL A 190 -9.12 3.99 -2.87
N GLY A 191 -9.02 3.76 -1.57
CA GLY A 191 -9.01 2.41 -1.02
C GLY A 191 -7.73 1.61 -1.25
N ALA A 192 -6.62 2.24 -1.67
CA ALA A 192 -5.35 1.56 -1.90
C ALA A 192 -4.92 0.70 -0.71
N LEU A 193 -4.60 -0.58 -0.98
CA LEU A 193 -4.19 -1.57 0.01
C LEU A 193 -2.74 -2.01 -0.17
N ALA A 194 -2.36 -2.29 -1.41
CA ALA A 194 -1.07 -2.85 -1.75
C ALA A 194 -0.49 -2.12 -2.95
N ILE A 195 0.83 -1.97 -2.96
CA ILE A 195 1.58 -1.38 -4.06
C ILE A 195 2.78 -2.24 -4.38
N THR A 196 3.11 -2.38 -5.65
CA THR A 196 4.35 -2.98 -6.11
C THR A 196 4.87 -2.26 -7.34
N GLU A 197 6.17 -2.36 -7.58
CA GLU A 197 6.81 -1.89 -8.81
C GLU A 197 7.05 -3.06 -9.76
N LEU A 198 6.88 -2.82 -11.06
CA LEU A 198 7.24 -3.76 -12.11
C LEU A 198 7.54 -2.99 -13.41
N GLY A 199 8.78 -3.06 -13.86
CA GLY A 199 9.20 -2.47 -15.14
C GLY A 199 9.05 -0.94 -15.20
N GLY A 200 9.32 -0.25 -14.11
CA GLY A 200 9.22 1.22 -14.01
C GLY A 200 7.78 1.74 -13.84
N LYS A 201 6.80 0.85 -13.74
CA LYS A 201 5.40 1.16 -13.43
C LYS A 201 5.05 0.69 -12.03
N TYR A 202 4.11 1.37 -11.40
CA TYR A 202 3.61 0.98 -10.09
C TYR A 202 2.17 0.47 -10.21
N TYR A 203 1.91 -0.62 -9.56
CA TYR A 203 0.61 -1.30 -9.55
C TYR A 203 0.02 -1.23 -8.16
N VAL A 204 -1.24 -0.84 -8.06
CA VAL A 204 -1.95 -0.67 -6.79
C VAL A 204 -3.23 -1.49 -6.82
N ALA A 205 -3.40 -2.37 -5.84
CA ALA A 205 -4.68 -3.02 -5.57
C ALA A 205 -5.46 -2.24 -4.52
N THR A 206 -6.78 -2.17 -4.68
CA THR A 206 -7.68 -1.42 -3.79
C THR A 206 -8.66 -2.32 -3.04
N LYS A 207 -9.27 -1.77 -1.99
CA LYS A 207 -10.34 -2.43 -1.21
C LYS A 207 -11.60 -2.72 -2.05
N GLU A 208 -11.78 -1.97 -3.12
CA GLU A 208 -12.87 -2.10 -4.08
C GLU A 208 -12.57 -3.12 -5.18
N ASP A 209 -11.59 -4.02 -4.92
CA ASP A 209 -11.20 -5.09 -5.83
C ASP A 209 -10.71 -4.60 -7.21
N ALA A 210 -10.17 -3.40 -7.31
CA ALA A 210 -9.65 -2.84 -8.55
C ALA A 210 -8.12 -2.84 -8.59
N LEU A 211 -7.54 -3.04 -9.77
CA LEU A 211 -6.11 -2.93 -10.04
C LEU A 211 -5.83 -1.70 -10.90
N PHE A 212 -4.94 -0.86 -10.41
CA PHE A 212 -4.50 0.35 -11.09
C PHE A 212 -3.02 0.30 -11.45
N VAL A 213 -2.65 1.02 -12.50
CA VAL A 213 -1.25 1.29 -12.87
C VAL A 213 -1.00 2.79 -12.94
N GLY A 214 0.17 3.20 -12.50
CA GLY A 214 0.61 4.61 -12.54
C GLY A 214 2.11 4.73 -12.31
N ASN A 215 2.60 5.97 -12.27
CA ASN A 215 4.00 6.23 -11.98
C ASN A 215 4.15 7.39 -10.98
N PRO A 216 4.29 7.09 -9.68
CA PRO A 216 4.41 8.11 -8.64
C PRO A 216 5.74 8.86 -8.65
N THR A 217 6.71 8.50 -9.51
CA THR A 217 7.93 9.29 -9.69
C THR A 217 7.69 10.60 -10.45
N LYS A 218 6.56 10.70 -11.17
CA LYS A 218 6.15 11.88 -11.93
C LYS A 218 5.27 12.79 -11.08
N PRO A 219 5.36 14.12 -11.21
CA PRO A 219 4.56 15.06 -10.43
C PRO A 219 3.05 14.90 -10.68
N ASP A 220 2.66 14.59 -11.93
CA ASP A 220 1.25 14.44 -12.34
C ASP A 220 0.90 12.97 -12.50
N VAL A 221 0.97 12.20 -11.41
CA VAL A 221 0.61 10.79 -11.49
C VAL A 221 -0.86 10.62 -11.85
N LYS A 222 -1.09 9.93 -12.96
CA LYS A 222 -2.43 9.46 -13.35
C LYS A 222 -2.50 7.96 -13.12
N TRP A 223 -3.42 7.56 -12.27
CA TRP A 223 -3.73 6.15 -12.04
C TRP A 223 -4.79 5.71 -13.03
N THR A 224 -4.49 4.66 -13.77
CA THR A 224 -5.40 4.05 -14.74
C THR A 224 -5.82 2.69 -14.23
N GLN A 225 -7.12 2.43 -14.12
CA GLN A 225 -7.62 1.09 -13.80
C GLN A 225 -7.41 0.19 -15.02
N ILE A 226 -6.79 -0.98 -14.77
CA ILE A 226 -6.43 -1.95 -15.81
C ILE A 226 -7.13 -3.29 -15.63
N GLY A 227 -7.86 -3.47 -14.54
CA GLY A 227 -8.60 -4.70 -14.30
C GLY A 227 -9.06 -4.84 -12.86
N ASP A 228 -9.51 -6.05 -12.56
CA ASP A 228 -9.98 -6.44 -11.24
C ASP A 228 -8.85 -7.09 -10.44
N ALA A 229 -8.91 -6.92 -9.13
CA ALA A 229 -8.00 -7.50 -8.15
C ALA A 229 -8.79 -8.20 -7.03
N ALA A 230 -9.81 -8.97 -7.38
CA ALA A 230 -10.77 -9.54 -6.44
C ALA A 230 -10.10 -10.32 -5.29
N GLY A 231 -10.30 -9.81 -4.08
CA GLY A 231 -9.77 -10.38 -2.84
C GLY A 231 -8.26 -10.25 -2.67
N VAL A 232 -7.55 -9.54 -3.57
CA VAL A 232 -6.11 -9.28 -3.46
C VAL A 232 -5.85 -8.34 -2.28
N THR A 233 -4.93 -8.74 -1.41
CA THR A 233 -4.49 -7.93 -0.26
C THR A 233 -3.00 -7.61 -0.30
N ILE A 234 -2.24 -8.32 -1.12
CA ILE A 234 -0.78 -8.19 -1.22
C ILE A 234 -0.38 -8.30 -2.69
N LEU A 235 0.54 -7.44 -3.12
CA LEU A 235 1.13 -7.48 -4.46
C LEU A 235 2.65 -7.62 -4.39
N ALA A 236 3.22 -8.32 -5.38
CA ALA A 236 4.66 -8.34 -5.65
C ALA A 236 4.89 -8.38 -7.17
N GLY A 237 5.92 -7.70 -7.65
CA GLY A 237 6.29 -7.64 -9.07
C GLY A 237 7.66 -8.28 -9.32
N ALA A 238 7.77 -9.22 -10.25
CA ALA A 238 9.03 -9.82 -10.69
C ALA A 238 8.91 -10.39 -12.12
N ASP A 239 9.98 -10.37 -12.86
CA ASP A 239 10.13 -11.02 -14.18
C ASP A 239 8.96 -10.72 -15.15
N GLY A 240 8.52 -9.46 -15.20
CA GLY A 240 7.41 -9.03 -16.05
C GLY A 240 6.03 -9.51 -15.59
N LYS A 241 5.91 -10.06 -14.38
CA LYS A 241 4.67 -10.62 -13.83
C LYS A 241 4.31 -9.94 -12.51
N LEU A 242 3.01 -9.83 -12.29
CA LEU A 242 2.45 -9.50 -10.98
C LEU A 242 2.05 -10.79 -10.27
N PHE A 243 2.40 -10.87 -9.01
CA PHE A 243 1.97 -11.89 -8.08
C PHE A 243 1.09 -11.25 -7.01
N ALA A 244 0.07 -11.98 -6.59
CA ALA A 244 -0.85 -11.49 -5.58
C ALA A 244 -1.21 -12.60 -4.59
N ALA A 245 -1.21 -12.25 -3.30
CA ALA A 245 -1.85 -13.09 -2.30
C ALA A 245 -3.24 -12.53 -1.99
N THR A 246 -4.21 -13.43 -1.86
CA THR A 246 -5.59 -13.09 -1.55
C THR A 246 -5.90 -13.32 -0.08
N LYS A 247 -6.95 -12.67 0.41
CA LYS A 247 -7.50 -12.90 1.76
C LYS A 247 -7.86 -14.36 2.01
N SER A 248 -8.22 -15.12 0.95
CA SER A 248 -8.52 -16.56 1.05
C SER A 248 -7.28 -17.46 1.00
N GLY A 249 -6.07 -16.91 0.99
CA GLY A 249 -4.81 -17.67 0.97
C GLY A 249 -4.42 -18.22 -0.40
N LYS A 250 -4.99 -17.75 -1.49
CA LYS A 250 -4.58 -18.12 -2.85
C LYS A 250 -3.40 -17.29 -3.30
N LEU A 251 -2.48 -17.91 -4.04
CA LEU A 251 -1.43 -17.21 -4.78
C LEU A 251 -1.83 -17.11 -6.26
N LEU A 252 -1.93 -15.89 -6.74
CA LEU A 252 -2.32 -15.55 -8.10
C LEU A 252 -1.14 -14.96 -8.86
N MET A 253 -1.16 -15.08 -10.18
CA MET A 253 -0.18 -14.48 -11.09
C MET A 253 -0.92 -13.91 -12.31
N CYS A 254 -0.44 -12.77 -12.80
CA CYS A 254 -0.81 -12.25 -14.13
C CYS A 254 0.38 -11.62 -14.82
N THR A 255 0.26 -11.40 -16.14
CA THR A 255 1.20 -10.60 -16.92
C THR A 255 0.44 -9.37 -17.39
N PRO A 256 0.71 -8.18 -16.80
CA PRO A 256 0.09 -6.94 -17.28
C PRO A 256 0.64 -6.60 -18.67
N LYS A 257 -0.22 -6.04 -19.51
CA LYS A 257 0.14 -5.60 -20.87
C LYS A 257 0.71 -4.20 -20.88
#